data_b9c414ce17f4069063282ea710691456
#
_entry.id   b9c414ce17f4069063282ea710691456
#
_cell.length_a   1.000
_cell.length_b   1.000
_cell.length_c   1.000
_cell.angle_alpha   90.00
_cell.angle_beta   90.00
_cell.angle_gamma   90.00
#
_symmetry.space_group_name_H-M   'P 1'
#
loop_
_entity.id
_entity.type
_entity.pdbx_description
1 polymer ?
#
loop_
_entity_poly.entity_id
_entity_poly.type
_entity_poly.pdbx_seq_one_letter_code
_entity_poly.pdbx_strand_id
1 'polypeptide(L)' 'MNEYLKQYIELQKQFRETKGNPDSVRALYTFKEKLELSEDKQAKEVLVDVYDLLDFKKDAYELL' A
#
# COMPACT_ATOMS: atom_id res chain seq x y z
N MET A 1 -14.20 7.93 10.79
CA MET A 1 -13.60 7.51 9.54
C MET A 1 -12.18 6.97 9.79
N ASN A 2 -11.82 5.89 9.13
CA ASN A 2 -10.52 5.25 9.32
C ASN A 2 -9.41 6.09 8.66
N GLU A 3 -8.55 6.69 9.49
CA GLU A 3 -7.44 7.50 9.01
C GLU A 3 -6.48 6.71 8.11
N TYR A 4 -6.25 5.46 8.45
CA TYR A 4 -5.35 4.61 7.67
C TYR A 4 -5.93 4.33 6.29
N LEU A 5 -7.23 4.11 6.21
CA LEU A 5 -7.88 3.88 4.93
C LEU A 5 -7.80 5.11 4.05
N LYS A 6 -7.97 6.29 4.63
CA LYS A 6 -7.87 7.54 3.90
C LYS A 6 -6.48 7.71 3.29
N GLN A 7 -5.44 7.43 4.08
CA GLN A 7 -4.06 7.49 3.60
C GLN A 7 -3.81 6.46 2.50
N TYR A 8 -4.36 5.27 2.67
CA TYR A 8 -4.21 4.22 1.67
C TYR A 8 -4.83 4.62 0.33
N ILE A 9 -6.01 5.22 0.35
CA ILE A 9 -6.69 5.64 -0.86
C ILE A 9 -5.83 6.65 -1.63
N GLU A 10 -5.22 7.60 -0.92
CA GLU A 10 -4.33 8.58 -1.55
C GLU A 10 -3.11 7.92 -2.17
N LEU A 11 -2.48 7.00 -1.45
CA LEU A 11 -1.29 6.30 -1.94
C LEU A 11 -1.62 5.38 -3.11
N GLN A 12 -2.75 4.69 -3.04
CA GLN A 12 -3.21 3.83 -4.12
C GLN A 12 -3.46 4.64 -5.39
N LYS A 13 -4.06 5.81 -5.24
CA LYS A 13 -4.34 6.69 -6.36
C LYS A 13 -3.04 7.13 -7.03
N GLN A 14 -2.06 7.56 -6.25
CA GLN A 14 -0.76 7.96 -6.77
C GLN A 14 -0.06 6.79 -7.47
N PHE A 15 -0.13 5.62 -6.87
CA PHE A 15 0.46 4.42 -7.43
C PHE A 15 -0.10 4.13 -8.83
N ARG A 16 -1.42 4.24 -8.98
CA ARG A 16 -2.08 4.00 -10.26
C ARG A 16 -1.78 5.09 -11.28
N GLU A 17 -1.79 6.36 -10.86
CA GLU A 17 -1.54 7.48 -11.75
C GLU A 17 -0.12 7.49 -12.30
N THR A 18 0.83 7.03 -11.51
CA THR A 18 2.24 6.99 -11.91
C THR A 18 2.65 5.63 -12.47
N LYS A 19 1.71 4.70 -12.59
CA LYS A 19 1.95 3.34 -13.06
C LYS A 19 3.01 2.62 -12.22
N GLY A 20 3.01 2.92 -10.92
CA GLY A 20 3.92 2.27 -9.98
C GLY A 20 5.35 2.73 -10.07
N ASN A 21 5.57 4.05 -10.21
CA ASN A 21 6.93 4.55 -10.24
C ASN A 21 7.63 4.30 -8.89
N PRO A 22 8.98 4.36 -8.84
CA PRO A 22 9.72 4.03 -7.61
C PRO A 22 9.32 4.83 -6.39
N ASP A 23 8.98 6.11 -6.57
CA ASP A 23 8.58 6.95 -5.43
C ASP A 23 7.25 6.50 -4.84
N SER A 24 6.29 6.14 -5.69
CA SER A 24 4.99 5.64 -5.24
C SER A 24 5.14 4.29 -4.54
N VAL A 25 5.97 3.42 -5.07
CA VAL A 25 6.23 2.11 -4.46
C VAL A 25 6.88 2.30 -3.09
N ARG A 26 7.86 3.18 -2.99
CA ARG A 26 8.53 3.44 -1.72
C ARG A 26 7.55 3.97 -0.69
N ALA A 27 6.66 4.88 -1.08
CA ALA A 27 5.66 5.43 -0.19
C ALA A 27 4.73 4.33 0.35
N LEU A 28 4.35 3.39 -0.51
CA LEU A 28 3.52 2.26 -0.10
C LEU A 28 4.26 1.34 0.86
N TYR A 29 5.54 1.07 0.63
CA TYR A 29 6.34 0.23 1.54
C TYR A 29 6.50 0.90 2.90
N THR A 30 6.74 2.20 2.91
CA THR A 30 6.86 2.96 4.17
C THR A 30 5.53 2.90 4.94
N PHE A 31 4.43 3.06 4.24
CA PHE A 31 3.11 2.98 4.84
C PHE A 31 2.84 1.56 5.36
N LYS A 32 3.21 0.55 4.60
CA LYS A 32 3.09 -0.85 5.00
C LYS A 32 3.80 -1.10 6.32
N GLU A 33 5.04 -0.65 6.44
CA GLU A 33 5.81 -0.80 7.67
C GLU A 33 5.14 -0.12 8.85
N LYS A 34 4.60 1.07 8.64
CA LYS A 34 3.87 1.80 9.65
C LYS A 34 2.68 1.00 10.16
N LEU A 35 1.93 0.39 9.23
CA LEU A 35 0.77 -0.42 9.59
C LEU A 35 1.19 -1.70 10.33
N GLU A 36 2.30 -2.30 9.92
CA GLU A 36 2.80 -3.51 10.58
C GLU A 36 3.19 -3.26 12.04
N LEU A 37 3.70 -2.07 12.33
CA LEU A 37 4.08 -1.69 13.68
C LEU A 37 2.91 -1.26 14.54
N SER A 38 1.77 -0.98 13.94
CA SER A 38 0.58 -0.55 14.65
C SER A 38 -0.19 -1.74 15.22
N GLU A 39 -0.69 -1.59 16.44
CA GLU A 39 -1.55 -2.61 17.06
C GLU A 39 -3.03 -2.28 16.82
N ASP A 40 -3.32 -1.18 16.14
CA ASP A 40 -4.67 -0.75 15.85
C ASP A 40 -5.32 -1.72 14.86
N LYS A 41 -6.52 -2.18 15.21
CA LYS A 41 -7.27 -3.10 14.36
C LYS A 41 -7.58 -2.49 13.00
N GLN A 42 -7.86 -1.18 12.96
CA GLN A 42 -8.12 -0.50 11.70
C GLN A 42 -6.90 -0.48 10.80
N ALA A 43 -5.71 -0.35 11.39
CA ALA A 43 -4.48 -0.42 10.61
C ALA A 43 -4.29 -1.79 10.00
N LYS A 44 -4.61 -2.85 10.74
CA LYS A 44 -4.48 -4.21 10.24
C LYS A 44 -5.42 -4.49 9.08
N GLU A 45 -6.62 -3.94 9.12
CA GLU A 45 -7.58 -4.10 8.03
C GLU A 45 -7.06 -3.47 6.74
N VAL A 46 -6.45 -2.29 6.84
CA VAL A 46 -5.88 -1.61 5.67
C VAL A 46 -4.63 -2.32 5.20
N LEU A 47 -3.88 -2.91 6.11
CA LEU A 47 -2.65 -3.64 5.77
C LEU A 47 -2.92 -4.78 4.79
N VAL A 48 -4.05 -5.47 4.94
CA VAL A 48 -4.44 -6.54 4.02
C VAL A 48 -4.54 -5.99 2.60
N ASP A 49 -5.16 -4.83 2.44
CA ASP A 49 -5.28 -4.19 1.13
C ASP A 49 -3.93 -3.77 0.56
N VAL A 50 -3.02 -3.30 1.43
CA VAL A 50 -1.68 -2.91 1.00
C VAL A 50 -0.91 -4.13 0.51
N TYR A 51 -0.99 -5.24 1.22
CA TYR A 51 -0.34 -6.48 0.81
C TYR A 51 -0.85 -6.95 -0.55
N ASP A 52 -2.17 -6.91 -0.75
CA ASP A 52 -2.76 -7.31 -2.03
C ASP A 52 -2.24 -6.45 -3.17
N LEU A 53 -2.16 -5.15 -2.95
CA LEU A 53 -1.69 -4.24 -3.99
C LEU A 53 -0.22 -4.48 -4.34
N LEU A 54 0.63 -4.68 -3.32
CA LEU A 54 2.06 -4.88 -3.52
C LEU A 54 2.36 -6.27 -4.10
N ASP A 55 1.63 -7.29 -3.66
CA ASP A 55 1.80 -8.64 -4.18
C ASP A 55 1.41 -8.71 -5.65
N PHE A 56 0.33 -8.05 -6.02
CA PHE A 56 -0.09 -7.98 -7.41
C PHE A 56 1.01 -7.35 -8.26
N LYS A 57 1.64 -6.30 -7.75
CA LYS A 57 2.74 -5.63 -8.45
C LYS A 57 3.94 -6.55 -8.60
N LYS A 58 4.25 -7.30 -7.55
CA LYS A 58 5.35 -8.26 -7.56
C LYS A 58 5.12 -9.35 -8.59
N ASP A 59 3.90 -9.89 -8.64
CA ASP A 59 3.54 -10.92 -9.59
C ASP A 59 3.69 -10.41 -11.02
N ALA A 60 3.31 -9.17 -11.28
CA ALA A 60 3.45 -8.57 -12.59
C ALA A 60 4.94 -8.50 -13.01
N TYR A 61 5.82 -8.18 -12.08
CA TYR A 61 7.25 -8.15 -12.35
C TYR A 61 7.80 -9.54 -12.62
N GLU A 62 7.34 -10.54 -11.90
CA GLU A 62 7.82 -11.91 -12.09
C GLU A 62 7.42 -12.49 -13.45
N LEU A 63 6.31 -12.01 -14.01
CA LEU A 63 5.86 -12.44 -15.33
C LEU A 63 6.67 -11.81 -16.46
N LEU A 64 7.37 -10.75 -16.17
CA LEU A 64 8.21 -10.08 -17.15
C LEU A 64 9.58 -10.70 -17.20
#